data_ee85f1caf9f5ea6781e6a9f425fc8dfc
#
_entry.id   ee85f1caf9f5ea6781e6a9f425fc8dfc
#
_cell.length_a   1.000
_cell.length_b   1.000
_cell.length_c   1.000
_cell.angle_alpha   90.00
_cell.angle_beta   90.00
_cell.angle_gamma   90.00
#
_symmetry.space_group_name_H-M   'P 1'
#
loop_
_entity.id
_entity.type
_entity.pdbx_description
1 polymer ?
#
loop_
_entity_poly.entity_id
_entity_poly.type
_entity_poly.pdbx_seq_one_letter_code
_entity_poly.pdbx_strand_id
1 'polypeptide(L)'
;MLFYLPVISAQVNYDEVDIELYTFGAGEYYWEAFGHTALRVKINGIDYMYGFGYFNFSDEDFFLKFARGKMQYFLGIEDTSLEIDDYISQGRAIWSQKLNLSSSQKKHLITRLNFLAQAENRYYHYDYFLNNCTSQIRDLLDEVTNGEISKRLKGIQTKTSWNDLTFPVNNQTWMNLGIAVAYGIPAYQTRDKWSLSVFPEDFAHDLEQMKSKTGWNGQLEQHNKADKQFIDYSFVKTHYAIITLVSVILIGLFIPFITKFTVYTWLVGQSLIGIALLFLWVFSEHSVAFLNINLLLFSPLAFVFISRKVFHRFRLVFLLSNILWIILALFLTNFYLIGFSLINFIVFHRLRFTSVFAGKAIQKD
;
A
#
# COMPACT_ATOMS: atom_id res chain seq x y z
N MET A 1 -7.04 4.89 -28.18
CA MET A 1 -6.17 4.79 -29.36
C MET A 1 -5.74 3.33 -29.48
N LEU A 2 -6.15 2.61 -30.52
CA LEU A 2 -5.80 1.20 -30.74
C LEU A 2 -4.35 1.19 -31.25
N PHE A 3 -3.39 0.83 -30.41
CA PHE A 3 -2.03 0.58 -30.85
C PHE A 3 -1.98 -0.78 -31.56
N TYR A 4 -1.83 -0.74 -32.89
CA TYR A 4 -1.46 -1.90 -33.67
C TYR A 4 -0.02 -2.26 -33.27
N LEU A 5 0.16 -3.37 -32.57
CA LEU A 5 1.49 -3.96 -32.41
C LEU A 5 1.97 -4.37 -33.81
N PRO A 6 3.15 -3.92 -34.27
CA PRO A 6 3.71 -4.47 -35.48
C PRO A 6 3.99 -5.95 -35.23
N VAL A 7 3.30 -6.82 -35.95
CA VAL A 7 3.63 -8.24 -36.00
C VAL A 7 5.03 -8.31 -36.62
N ILE A 8 6.05 -8.51 -35.77
CA ILE A 8 7.44 -8.67 -36.20
C ILE A 8 7.51 -10.03 -36.90
N SER A 9 7.22 -10.06 -38.21
CA SER A 9 7.34 -11.27 -39.02
C SER A 9 8.75 -11.44 -39.66
N ALA A 10 9.68 -10.54 -39.37
CA ALA A 10 11.08 -10.70 -39.74
C ALA A 10 11.77 -11.69 -38.77
N GLN A 11 12.73 -12.46 -39.29
CA GLN A 11 13.52 -13.39 -38.51
C GLN A 11 14.32 -12.57 -37.44
N VAL A 12 13.80 -12.55 -36.21
CA VAL A 12 14.38 -11.77 -35.10
C VAL A 12 15.70 -12.40 -34.69
N ASN A 13 16.79 -11.65 -34.77
CA ASN A 13 18.04 -12.02 -34.14
C ASN A 13 18.00 -11.69 -32.63
N TYR A 14 17.69 -12.65 -31.79
CA TYR A 14 17.57 -12.45 -30.35
C TYR A 14 18.91 -12.11 -29.67
N ASP A 15 20.05 -12.33 -30.32
CA ASP A 15 21.36 -11.91 -29.79
C ASP A 15 21.50 -10.38 -29.76
N GLU A 16 20.88 -9.69 -30.72
CA GLU A 16 20.91 -8.23 -30.86
C GLU A 16 19.80 -7.51 -30.05
N VAL A 17 18.98 -8.25 -29.33
CA VAL A 17 17.97 -7.65 -28.46
C VAL A 17 18.61 -7.15 -27.18
N ASP A 18 18.42 -5.88 -26.85
CA ASP A 18 18.75 -5.33 -25.53
C ASP A 18 17.53 -5.35 -24.62
N ILE A 19 17.72 -5.87 -23.40
CA ILE A 19 16.71 -5.90 -22.35
C ILE A 19 17.29 -5.28 -21.10
N GLU A 20 16.55 -4.33 -20.53
CA GLU A 20 16.92 -3.63 -19.30
C GLU A 20 15.72 -3.57 -18.34
N LEU A 21 15.99 -3.76 -17.06
CA LEU A 21 15.04 -3.44 -16.01
C LEU A 21 15.19 -1.97 -15.66
N TYR A 22 14.10 -1.21 -15.75
CA TYR A 22 14.02 0.17 -15.28
C TYR A 22 13.33 0.22 -13.93
N THR A 23 13.88 1.05 -13.06
CA THR A 23 13.32 1.34 -11.74
C THR A 23 13.16 2.85 -11.62
N PHE A 24 11.95 3.28 -11.38
CA PHE A 24 11.59 4.68 -11.18
C PHE A 24 11.30 4.92 -9.70
N GLY A 25 11.94 5.93 -9.13
CA GLY A 25 11.74 6.30 -7.73
C GLY A 25 10.34 6.83 -7.45
N ALA A 26 10.06 7.07 -6.18
CA ALA A 26 8.78 7.61 -5.73
C ALA A 26 8.41 8.93 -6.44
N GLY A 27 7.12 9.17 -6.60
CA GLY A 27 6.53 10.40 -7.13
C GLY A 27 5.66 11.13 -6.12
N GLU A 28 4.98 12.19 -6.57
CA GLU A 28 4.21 13.07 -5.71
C GLU A 28 2.84 12.48 -5.30
N TYR A 29 2.21 11.74 -6.20
CA TYR A 29 0.89 11.16 -5.96
C TYR A 29 0.98 9.88 -5.14
N TYR A 30 -0.12 9.54 -4.42
CA TYR A 30 -0.13 8.39 -3.52
C TYR A 30 0.10 7.05 -4.25
N TRP A 31 -0.34 6.93 -5.50
CA TRP A 31 -0.12 5.72 -6.33
C TRP A 31 1.31 5.62 -6.86
N GLU A 32 2.09 6.70 -6.79
CA GLU A 32 3.49 6.76 -7.19
C GLU A 32 4.45 6.62 -6.00
N ALA A 33 3.90 6.62 -4.78
CA ALA A 33 4.69 6.72 -3.55
C ALA A 33 5.75 5.62 -3.37
N PHE A 34 5.57 4.48 -4.05
CA PHE A 34 6.51 3.36 -3.97
C PHE A 34 7.35 3.19 -5.23
N GLY A 35 7.28 4.14 -6.15
CA GLY A 35 7.99 4.05 -7.40
C GLY A 35 7.29 3.14 -8.44
N HIS A 36 8.04 2.76 -9.46
CA HIS A 36 7.55 1.91 -10.55
C HIS A 36 8.67 1.02 -11.10
N THR A 37 8.31 -0.10 -11.69
CA THR A 37 9.23 -1.01 -12.38
C THR A 37 8.71 -1.29 -13.78
N ALA A 38 9.59 -1.19 -14.80
CA ALA A 38 9.29 -1.51 -16.17
C ALA A 38 10.43 -2.28 -16.85
N LEU A 39 10.12 -2.98 -17.94
CA LEU A 39 11.11 -3.65 -18.78
C LEU A 39 11.25 -2.89 -20.10
N ARG A 40 12.45 -2.41 -20.40
CA ARG A 40 12.82 -1.88 -21.71
C ARG A 40 13.19 -3.04 -22.62
N VAL A 41 12.64 -3.07 -23.81
CA VAL A 41 13.00 -3.99 -24.89
C VAL A 41 13.35 -3.18 -26.13
N LYS A 42 14.62 -3.27 -26.54
CA LYS A 42 15.11 -2.63 -27.77
C LYS A 42 15.48 -3.68 -28.79
N ILE A 43 14.90 -3.58 -30.00
CA ILE A 43 15.05 -4.54 -31.06
C ILE A 43 14.80 -3.89 -32.43
N ASN A 44 15.70 -4.04 -33.38
CA ASN A 44 15.51 -3.59 -34.79
C ASN A 44 15.06 -2.12 -34.92
N GLY A 45 15.58 -1.21 -34.10
CA GLY A 45 15.20 0.20 -34.08
C GLY A 45 13.90 0.52 -33.34
N ILE A 46 13.21 -0.47 -32.81
CA ILE A 46 12.05 -0.33 -31.90
C ILE A 46 12.60 -0.31 -30.48
N ASP A 47 12.14 0.64 -29.67
CA ASP A 47 12.59 0.84 -28.28
C ASP A 47 11.39 1.17 -27.40
N TYR A 48 10.86 0.16 -26.73
CA TYR A 48 9.66 0.26 -25.93
C TYR A 48 9.87 -0.16 -24.48
N MET A 49 9.14 0.52 -23.59
CA MET A 49 9.00 0.21 -22.18
C MET A 49 7.68 -0.57 -21.94
N TYR A 50 7.81 -1.70 -21.26
CA TYR A 50 6.69 -2.55 -20.85
C TYR A 50 6.48 -2.39 -19.35
N GLY A 51 5.42 -1.69 -18.95
CA GLY A 51 5.09 -1.44 -17.55
C GLY A 51 3.76 -2.09 -17.17
N PHE A 52 3.70 -2.71 -16.00
CA PHE A 52 2.45 -3.17 -15.40
C PHE A 52 1.93 -2.11 -14.42
N GLY A 53 0.63 -2.11 -14.13
CA GLY A 53 0.08 -1.17 -13.13
C GLY A 53 -0.64 0.03 -13.73
N TYR A 54 -0.84 0.05 -15.05
CA TYR A 54 -1.70 1.05 -15.67
C TYR A 54 -3.16 0.78 -15.35
N PHE A 55 -3.93 1.82 -15.12
CA PHE A 55 -5.35 1.74 -14.81
C PHE A 55 -6.10 2.94 -15.38
N ASN A 56 -7.44 2.84 -15.44
CA ASN A 56 -8.28 3.89 -15.99
C ASN A 56 -9.12 4.56 -14.90
N PHE A 57 -8.83 5.82 -14.59
CA PHE A 57 -9.63 6.62 -13.64
C PHE A 57 -11.07 6.88 -14.13
N SER A 58 -11.32 6.84 -15.44
CA SER A 58 -12.65 7.06 -16.02
C SER A 58 -13.52 5.81 -15.97
N ASP A 59 -13.06 4.72 -15.35
CA ASP A 59 -13.83 3.50 -15.23
C ASP A 59 -15.06 3.73 -14.33
N GLU A 60 -16.22 3.29 -14.78
CA GLU A 60 -17.43 3.34 -13.96
C GLU A 60 -17.20 2.52 -12.68
N ASP A 61 -17.69 3.05 -11.56
CA ASP A 61 -17.50 2.43 -10.24
C ASP A 61 -16.03 2.34 -9.75
N PHE A 62 -15.12 3.18 -10.28
CA PHE A 62 -13.68 3.18 -9.89
C PHE A 62 -13.50 3.09 -8.37
N PHE A 63 -14.12 4.00 -7.61
CA PHE A 63 -13.96 4.04 -6.15
C PHE A 63 -14.52 2.79 -5.46
N LEU A 64 -15.61 2.22 -5.96
CA LEU A 64 -16.20 1.01 -5.40
C LEU A 64 -15.32 -0.21 -5.70
N LYS A 65 -14.81 -0.32 -6.92
CA LYS A 65 -13.85 -1.37 -7.31
C LYS A 65 -12.57 -1.27 -6.48
N PHE A 66 -12.05 -0.04 -6.30
CA PHE A 66 -10.90 0.21 -5.45
C PHE A 66 -11.16 -0.22 -4.00
N ALA A 67 -12.26 0.24 -3.37
CA ALA A 67 -12.61 -0.14 -2.00
C ALA A 67 -12.81 -1.65 -1.81
N ARG A 68 -13.24 -2.36 -2.87
CA ARG A 68 -13.42 -3.82 -2.87
C ARG A 68 -12.15 -4.60 -3.24
N GLY A 69 -11.05 -3.93 -3.60
CA GLY A 69 -9.84 -4.58 -4.09
C GLY A 69 -10.04 -5.28 -5.44
N LYS A 70 -10.99 -4.80 -6.26
CA LYS A 70 -11.38 -5.41 -7.56
C LYS A 70 -10.97 -4.56 -8.76
N MET A 71 -9.95 -3.73 -8.57
CA MET A 71 -9.40 -2.94 -9.66
C MET A 71 -8.70 -3.83 -10.67
N GLN A 72 -9.03 -3.63 -11.94
CA GLN A 72 -8.30 -4.21 -13.05
C GLN A 72 -7.23 -3.23 -13.52
N TYR A 73 -6.00 -3.69 -13.47
CA TYR A 73 -4.84 -3.01 -14.01
C TYR A 73 -4.40 -3.73 -15.28
N PHE A 74 -3.58 -3.08 -16.09
CA PHE A 74 -3.14 -3.66 -17.35
C PHE A 74 -1.67 -3.38 -17.65
N LEU A 75 -1.11 -4.20 -18.55
CA LEU A 75 0.19 -3.97 -19.16
C LEU A 75 0.09 -2.82 -20.17
N GLY A 76 0.85 -1.74 -19.93
CA GLY A 76 1.07 -0.64 -20.86
C GLY A 76 2.37 -0.84 -21.66
N ILE A 77 2.42 -0.25 -22.84
CA ILE A 77 3.60 -0.23 -23.71
C ILE A 77 3.76 1.20 -24.19
N GLU A 78 4.87 1.81 -23.84
CA GLU A 78 5.17 3.21 -24.16
C GLU A 78 6.50 3.31 -24.90
N ASP A 79 6.71 4.40 -25.66
CA ASP A 79 8.04 4.71 -26.21
C ASP A 79 9.00 5.00 -25.05
N THR A 80 10.17 4.36 -25.08
CA THR A 80 11.13 4.47 -23.98
C THR A 80 11.57 5.91 -23.72
N SER A 81 11.76 6.73 -24.76
CA SER A 81 12.20 8.12 -24.60
C SER A 81 11.10 8.98 -23.98
N LEU A 82 9.85 8.79 -24.39
CA LEU A 82 8.72 9.53 -23.84
C LEU A 82 8.49 9.20 -22.38
N GLU A 83 8.59 7.93 -22.00
CA GLU A 83 8.41 7.50 -20.61
C GLU A 83 9.53 8.05 -19.71
N ILE A 84 10.79 7.98 -20.15
CA ILE A 84 11.93 8.54 -19.43
C ILE A 84 11.78 10.05 -19.26
N ASP A 85 11.43 10.78 -20.32
CA ASP A 85 11.25 12.23 -20.28
C ASP A 85 10.11 12.64 -19.33
N ASP A 86 9.04 11.85 -19.26
CA ASP A 86 7.94 12.08 -18.32
C ASP A 86 8.42 11.95 -16.86
N TYR A 87 9.14 10.88 -16.51
CA TYR A 87 9.69 10.71 -15.16
C TYR A 87 10.74 11.78 -14.80
N ILE A 88 11.56 12.22 -15.75
CA ILE A 88 12.49 13.34 -15.55
C ILE A 88 11.70 14.62 -15.27
N SER A 89 10.65 14.90 -16.04
CA SER A 89 9.83 16.10 -15.87
C SER A 89 9.15 16.15 -14.49
N GLN A 90 8.84 14.99 -13.94
CA GLN A 90 8.31 14.84 -12.59
C GLN A 90 9.39 14.99 -11.49
N GLY A 91 10.68 15.07 -11.84
CA GLY A 91 11.81 15.14 -10.91
C GLY A 91 12.07 13.83 -10.15
N ARG A 92 11.74 12.69 -10.75
CA ARG A 92 11.88 11.37 -10.13
C ARG A 92 13.24 10.75 -10.43
N ALA A 93 13.74 9.94 -9.52
CA ALA A 93 14.95 9.17 -9.76
C ALA A 93 14.72 8.06 -10.79
N ILE A 94 15.73 7.75 -11.58
CA ILE A 94 15.67 6.70 -12.61
C ILE A 94 16.94 5.86 -12.52
N TRP A 95 16.76 4.55 -12.44
CA TRP A 95 17.85 3.56 -12.54
C TRP A 95 17.54 2.54 -13.62
N SER A 96 18.58 1.97 -14.22
CA SER A 96 18.45 0.78 -15.06
C SER A 96 19.44 -0.32 -14.68
N GLN A 97 19.10 -1.53 -15.07
CA GLN A 97 19.96 -2.71 -14.95
C GLN A 97 19.90 -3.49 -16.26
N LYS A 98 21.04 -3.64 -16.95
CA LYS A 98 21.10 -4.47 -18.15
C LYS A 98 20.90 -5.94 -17.81
N LEU A 99 20.04 -6.62 -18.55
CA LEU A 99 19.75 -8.04 -18.37
C LEU A 99 20.40 -8.86 -19.49
N ASN A 100 21.54 -9.49 -19.21
CA ASN A 100 22.29 -10.28 -20.16
C ASN A 100 21.71 -11.71 -20.31
N LEU A 101 20.43 -11.77 -20.70
CA LEU A 101 19.72 -13.02 -20.93
C LEU A 101 20.25 -13.73 -22.18
N SER A 102 20.22 -15.06 -22.20
CA SER A 102 20.53 -15.85 -23.41
C SER A 102 19.48 -15.62 -24.48
N SER A 103 19.80 -15.87 -25.74
CA SER A 103 18.88 -15.72 -26.88
C SER A 103 17.56 -16.49 -26.68
N SER A 104 17.63 -17.69 -26.05
CA SER A 104 16.44 -18.47 -25.71
C SER A 104 15.59 -17.82 -24.63
N GLN A 105 16.20 -17.23 -23.60
CA GLN A 105 15.50 -16.48 -22.53
C GLN A 105 14.90 -15.20 -23.09
N LYS A 106 15.62 -14.44 -23.92
CA LYS A 106 15.09 -13.24 -24.60
C LYS A 106 13.88 -13.57 -25.46
N LYS A 107 13.98 -14.66 -26.25
CA LYS A 107 12.86 -15.16 -27.05
C LYS A 107 11.65 -15.49 -26.16
N HIS A 108 11.87 -16.22 -25.08
CA HIS A 108 10.81 -16.58 -24.13
C HIS A 108 10.16 -15.32 -23.54
N LEU A 109 10.96 -14.38 -23.03
CA LEU A 109 10.48 -13.12 -22.46
C LEU A 109 9.62 -12.31 -23.44
N ILE A 110 10.12 -12.11 -24.68
CA ILE A 110 9.38 -11.37 -25.71
C ILE A 110 8.10 -12.09 -26.09
N THR A 111 8.12 -13.42 -26.18
CA THR A 111 6.90 -14.20 -26.45
C THR A 111 5.86 -14.02 -25.36
N ARG A 112 6.28 -14.02 -24.06
CA ARG A 112 5.40 -13.78 -22.95
C ARG A 112 4.87 -12.34 -22.92
N LEU A 113 5.72 -11.35 -23.15
CA LEU A 113 5.30 -9.94 -23.22
C LEU A 113 4.28 -9.72 -24.35
N ASN A 114 4.52 -10.29 -25.52
CA ASN A 114 3.57 -10.21 -26.65
C ASN A 114 2.24 -10.89 -26.34
N PHE A 115 2.25 -12.02 -25.64
CA PHE A 115 1.03 -12.69 -25.18
C PHE A 115 0.26 -11.82 -24.18
N LEU A 116 0.97 -11.27 -23.18
CA LEU A 116 0.37 -10.41 -22.16
C LEU A 116 -0.09 -9.05 -22.70
N ALA A 117 0.45 -8.60 -23.84
CA ALA A 117 0.05 -7.36 -24.49
C ALA A 117 -1.25 -7.47 -25.29
N GLN A 118 -1.74 -8.68 -25.57
CA GLN A 118 -3.00 -8.89 -26.28
C GLN A 118 -4.19 -8.38 -25.47
N ALA A 119 -5.21 -7.87 -26.15
CA ALA A 119 -6.35 -7.22 -25.50
C ALA A 119 -7.04 -8.09 -24.43
N GLU A 120 -7.13 -9.40 -24.71
CA GLU A 120 -7.72 -10.41 -23.83
C GLU A 120 -6.86 -10.81 -22.64
N ASN A 121 -5.53 -10.59 -22.72
CA ASN A 121 -4.56 -11.06 -21.72
C ASN A 121 -3.92 -9.93 -20.89
N ARG A 122 -4.07 -8.68 -21.33
CA ARG A 122 -3.35 -7.54 -20.73
C ARG A 122 -3.85 -7.15 -19.35
N TYR A 123 -5.09 -7.47 -19.01
CA TYR A 123 -5.71 -7.11 -17.75
C TYR A 123 -5.44 -8.14 -16.67
N TYR A 124 -5.16 -7.65 -15.46
CA TYR A 124 -4.94 -8.50 -14.30
C TYR A 124 -5.53 -7.88 -13.04
N HIS A 125 -5.80 -8.73 -12.05
CA HIS A 125 -6.28 -8.30 -10.75
C HIS A 125 -5.12 -7.74 -9.93
N TYR A 126 -5.20 -6.48 -9.56
CA TYR A 126 -4.15 -5.83 -8.77
C TYR A 126 -4.29 -6.13 -7.29
N ASP A 127 -3.20 -6.56 -6.66
CA ASP A 127 -3.03 -6.56 -5.20
C ASP A 127 -1.73 -5.83 -4.87
N TYR A 128 -1.81 -4.97 -3.88
CA TYR A 128 -0.74 -4.04 -3.53
C TYR A 128 0.60 -4.72 -3.21
N PHE A 129 0.56 -5.91 -2.60
CA PHE A 129 1.75 -6.67 -2.17
C PHE A 129 1.91 -8.02 -2.87
N LEU A 130 0.87 -8.51 -3.50
CA LEU A 130 0.92 -9.84 -4.10
C LEU A 130 0.95 -9.80 -5.62
N ASN A 131 0.37 -8.73 -6.24
CA ASN A 131 0.21 -8.67 -7.69
C ASN A 131 0.24 -7.22 -8.20
N ASN A 132 1.43 -6.61 -8.17
CA ASN A 132 1.68 -5.22 -8.59
C ASN A 132 2.66 -5.15 -9.78
N CYS A 133 3.05 -3.93 -10.19
CA CYS A 133 3.97 -3.73 -11.32
C CYS A 133 5.29 -4.48 -11.15
N THR A 134 5.89 -4.43 -9.98
CA THR A 134 7.18 -5.07 -9.69
C THR A 134 7.04 -6.58 -9.62
N SER A 135 6.03 -7.11 -8.91
CA SER A 135 5.83 -8.55 -8.79
C SER A 135 5.53 -9.21 -10.14
N GLN A 136 4.80 -8.56 -11.03
CA GLN A 136 4.56 -9.05 -12.39
C GLN A 136 5.88 -9.20 -13.17
N ILE A 137 6.75 -8.21 -13.11
CA ILE A 137 8.06 -8.25 -13.78
C ILE A 137 8.99 -9.26 -13.11
N ARG A 138 9.03 -9.29 -11.78
CA ARG A 138 9.81 -10.26 -11.00
C ARG A 138 9.45 -11.69 -11.39
N ASP A 139 8.15 -11.99 -11.41
CA ASP A 139 7.64 -13.34 -11.69
C ASP A 139 7.91 -13.73 -13.15
N LEU A 140 7.80 -12.77 -14.09
CA LEU A 140 8.16 -12.98 -15.49
C LEU A 140 9.66 -13.24 -15.66
N LEU A 141 10.52 -12.49 -14.97
CA LEU A 141 11.97 -12.72 -15.00
C LEU A 141 12.34 -14.05 -14.31
N ASP A 142 11.65 -14.42 -13.25
CA ASP A 142 11.83 -15.72 -12.59
C ASP A 142 11.43 -16.88 -13.51
N GLU A 143 10.31 -16.75 -14.24
CA GLU A 143 9.89 -17.73 -15.25
C GLU A 143 10.98 -17.94 -16.31
N VAL A 144 11.47 -16.86 -16.95
CA VAL A 144 12.44 -16.98 -18.05
C VAL A 144 13.84 -17.40 -17.61
N THR A 145 14.16 -17.21 -16.31
CA THR A 145 15.42 -17.67 -15.72
C THR A 145 15.30 -19.03 -15.02
N ASN A 146 14.21 -19.77 -15.26
CA ASN A 146 13.94 -21.09 -14.67
C ASN A 146 13.94 -21.10 -13.13
N GLY A 147 13.37 -20.08 -12.53
CA GLY A 147 13.22 -19.96 -11.08
C GLY A 147 14.52 -19.55 -10.37
N GLU A 148 15.44 -18.87 -11.04
CA GLU A 148 16.71 -18.48 -10.40
C GLU A 148 16.49 -17.42 -9.32
N ILE A 149 15.58 -16.46 -9.55
CA ILE A 149 15.30 -15.39 -8.59
C ILE A 149 14.60 -15.97 -7.34
N SER A 150 13.54 -16.76 -7.54
CA SER A 150 12.81 -17.37 -6.44
C SER A 150 13.67 -18.30 -5.60
N LYS A 151 14.55 -19.10 -6.23
CA LYS A 151 15.52 -19.98 -5.52
C LYS A 151 16.51 -19.21 -4.66
N ARG A 152 16.78 -17.95 -5.00
CA ARG A 152 17.70 -17.08 -4.26
C ARG A 152 17.04 -16.29 -3.15
N LEU A 153 15.81 -15.84 -3.35
CA LEU A 153 15.15 -14.90 -2.45
C LEU A 153 14.14 -15.57 -1.51
N LYS A 154 13.45 -16.64 -1.95
CA LYS A 154 12.49 -17.37 -1.10
C LYS A 154 13.20 -18.01 0.10
N GLY A 155 12.57 -17.88 1.27
CA GLY A 155 13.07 -18.46 2.52
C GLY A 155 14.21 -17.67 3.19
N ILE A 156 14.76 -16.63 2.56
CA ILE A 156 15.68 -15.69 3.24
C ILE A 156 14.84 -14.76 4.13
N GLN A 157 14.66 -15.17 5.37
CA GLN A 157 13.88 -14.40 6.34
C GLN A 157 14.55 -13.06 6.67
N THR A 158 13.71 -12.03 6.76
CA THR A 158 14.13 -10.69 7.17
C THR A 158 13.45 -10.32 8.51
N LYS A 159 13.84 -9.19 9.08
CA LYS A 159 13.13 -8.58 10.21
C LYS A 159 12.10 -7.53 9.76
N THR A 160 11.95 -7.35 8.44
CA THR A 160 11.13 -6.32 7.82
C THR A 160 9.74 -6.88 7.50
N SER A 161 8.73 -6.11 7.75
CA SER A 161 7.33 -6.35 7.35
C SER A 161 6.92 -5.40 6.22
N TRP A 162 5.76 -5.64 5.62
CA TRP A 162 5.22 -4.68 4.65
C TRP A 162 4.91 -3.33 5.29
N ASN A 163 4.47 -3.32 6.55
CA ASN A 163 4.25 -2.06 7.29
C ASN A 163 5.53 -1.24 7.39
N ASP A 164 6.70 -1.87 7.62
CA ASP A 164 7.96 -1.15 7.75
C ASP A 164 8.38 -0.45 6.45
N LEU A 165 8.04 -1.02 5.30
CA LEU A 165 8.36 -0.46 3.98
C LEU A 165 7.30 0.54 3.48
N THR A 166 6.07 0.43 3.94
CA THR A 166 4.99 1.29 3.45
C THR A 166 4.66 2.45 4.37
N PHE A 167 5.19 2.48 5.57
CA PHE A 167 4.91 3.53 6.54
C PHE A 167 6.20 4.19 7.04
N PRO A 168 6.30 5.52 7.04
CA PRO A 168 5.38 6.52 6.51
C PRO A 168 5.48 6.69 4.99
N VAL A 169 4.33 6.75 4.33
CA VAL A 169 4.26 7.06 2.91
C VAL A 169 4.36 8.55 2.73
N ASN A 170 5.47 9.06 2.21
CA ASN A 170 5.56 10.39 1.67
C ASN A 170 4.93 11.53 2.54
N ASN A 171 4.89 12.74 2.06
CA ASN A 171 4.24 13.91 2.70
C ASN A 171 2.71 13.80 2.88
N GLN A 172 2.12 12.63 2.64
CA GLN A 172 0.67 12.42 2.64
C GLN A 172 0.15 11.94 4.00
N THR A 173 0.08 12.85 4.94
CA THR A 173 -0.32 12.57 6.33
C THR A 173 -1.62 11.80 6.48
N TRP A 174 -2.65 12.12 5.67
CA TRP A 174 -3.95 11.44 5.74
C TRP A 174 -3.90 10.03 5.18
N MET A 175 -3.05 9.80 4.17
CA MET A 175 -2.79 8.46 3.64
C MET A 175 -2.11 7.60 4.70
N ASN A 176 -1.09 8.13 5.38
CA ASN A 176 -0.41 7.43 6.47
C ASN A 176 -1.38 7.03 7.58
N LEU A 177 -2.27 7.94 8.00
CA LEU A 177 -3.30 7.61 8.98
C LEU A 177 -4.27 6.54 8.45
N GLY A 178 -4.69 6.66 7.19
CA GLY A 178 -5.53 5.65 6.53
C GLY A 178 -4.88 4.27 6.51
N ILE A 179 -3.61 4.19 6.15
CA ILE A 179 -2.81 2.95 6.15
C ILE A 179 -2.72 2.37 7.57
N ALA A 180 -2.35 3.19 8.57
CA ALA A 180 -2.24 2.74 9.96
C ALA A 180 -3.55 2.18 10.50
N VAL A 181 -4.70 2.71 10.06
CA VAL A 181 -6.02 2.23 10.45
C VAL A 181 -6.44 1.00 9.65
N ALA A 182 -6.16 0.96 8.33
CA ALA A 182 -6.63 -0.08 7.42
C ALA A 182 -5.83 -1.38 7.51
N TYR A 183 -4.56 -1.34 7.94
CA TYR A 183 -3.72 -2.54 7.99
C TYR A 183 -4.15 -3.50 9.09
N GLY A 184 -4.32 -4.76 8.70
CA GLY A 184 -4.53 -5.90 9.58
C GLY A 184 -3.23 -6.65 9.88
N ILE A 185 -3.33 -7.77 10.57
CA ILE A 185 -2.18 -8.61 10.99
C ILE A 185 -1.21 -8.93 9.84
N PRO A 186 -1.66 -9.25 8.61
CA PRO A 186 -0.74 -9.61 7.52
C PRO A 186 0.31 -8.54 7.19
N ALA A 187 0.00 -7.24 7.40
CA ALA A 187 0.93 -6.15 7.12
C ALA A 187 2.13 -6.12 8.10
N TYR A 188 1.95 -6.62 9.32
CA TYR A 188 2.95 -6.58 10.38
C TYR A 188 3.81 -7.84 10.49
N GLN A 189 3.48 -8.88 9.74
CA GLN A 189 4.28 -10.10 9.71
C GLN A 189 5.60 -9.87 8.99
N THR A 190 6.71 -10.33 9.59
CA THR A 190 8.01 -10.34 8.92
C THR A 190 7.98 -11.22 7.68
N ARG A 191 8.69 -10.80 6.64
CA ARG A 191 8.67 -11.41 5.31
C ARG A 191 10.04 -11.92 4.91
N ASP A 192 10.06 -12.85 3.99
CA ASP A 192 11.28 -13.20 3.27
C ASP A 192 11.58 -12.17 2.16
N LYS A 193 12.79 -12.22 1.62
CA LYS A 193 13.21 -11.30 0.57
C LYS A 193 12.32 -11.36 -0.67
N TRP A 194 11.85 -12.54 -1.06
CA TRP A 194 10.92 -12.68 -2.18
C TRP A 194 9.63 -11.88 -2.00
N SER A 195 9.04 -11.95 -0.81
CA SER A 195 7.81 -11.21 -0.47
C SER A 195 8.03 -9.70 -0.36
N LEU A 196 9.26 -9.25 -0.10
CA LEU A 196 9.62 -7.83 -0.09
C LEU A 196 10.01 -7.30 -1.47
N SER A 197 10.47 -8.15 -2.39
CA SER A 197 10.79 -7.80 -3.79
C SER A 197 9.56 -7.42 -4.63
N VAL A 198 8.51 -6.93 -4.00
CA VAL A 198 7.34 -6.29 -4.62
C VAL A 198 7.48 -4.77 -4.65
N PHE A 199 8.50 -4.23 -3.99
CA PHE A 199 8.84 -2.81 -4.05
C PHE A 199 9.93 -2.59 -5.09
N PRO A 200 9.80 -1.56 -5.97
CA PRO A 200 10.71 -1.34 -7.09
C PRO A 200 12.19 -1.28 -6.70
N GLU A 201 12.53 -0.43 -5.73
CA GLU A 201 13.92 -0.23 -5.31
C GLU A 201 14.48 -1.48 -4.60
N ASP A 202 13.69 -2.13 -3.73
CA ASP A 202 14.11 -3.36 -3.06
C ASP A 202 14.39 -4.48 -4.07
N PHE A 203 13.51 -4.63 -5.08
CA PHE A 203 13.72 -5.62 -6.14
C PHE A 203 14.97 -5.34 -6.97
N ALA A 204 15.20 -4.09 -7.36
CA ALA A 204 16.38 -3.69 -8.11
C ALA A 204 17.68 -4.00 -7.34
N HIS A 205 17.73 -3.65 -6.06
CA HIS A 205 18.87 -3.95 -5.20
C HIS A 205 19.06 -5.44 -4.93
N ASP A 206 17.97 -6.18 -4.68
CA ASP A 206 18.07 -7.63 -4.50
C ASP A 206 18.56 -8.31 -5.78
N LEU A 207 18.11 -7.84 -6.94
CA LEU A 207 18.59 -8.34 -8.24
C LEU A 207 20.08 -8.04 -8.46
N GLU A 208 20.55 -6.83 -8.12
CA GLU A 208 21.96 -6.45 -8.20
C GLU A 208 22.84 -7.32 -7.29
N GLN A 209 22.41 -7.52 -6.04
CA GLN A 209 23.16 -8.31 -5.05
C GLN A 209 23.11 -9.82 -5.33
N MET A 210 22.16 -10.26 -6.11
CA MET A 210 22.02 -11.65 -6.48
C MET A 210 23.13 -12.07 -7.41
N LYS A 211 24.07 -12.91 -6.92
CA LYS A 211 25.09 -13.50 -7.76
C LYS A 211 24.48 -14.57 -8.66
N SER A 212 24.12 -14.18 -9.86
CA SER A 212 23.64 -15.11 -10.87
C SER A 212 24.77 -16.06 -11.28
N LYS A 213 24.45 -17.34 -11.51
CA LYS A 213 25.40 -18.34 -12.00
C LYS A 213 25.89 -18.03 -13.41
N THR A 214 25.04 -17.39 -14.21
CA THR A 214 25.28 -17.04 -15.60
C THR A 214 25.66 -15.58 -15.81
N GLY A 215 25.60 -14.74 -14.74
CA GLY A 215 25.92 -13.32 -14.82
C GLY A 215 24.91 -12.52 -15.64
N TRP A 216 23.65 -12.97 -15.74
CA TRP A 216 22.64 -12.32 -16.56
C TRP A 216 22.11 -10.98 -15.96
N ASN A 217 22.23 -10.80 -14.66
CA ASN A 217 21.84 -9.57 -13.97
C ASN A 217 22.99 -8.55 -13.99
N GLY A 218 22.71 -7.35 -14.50
CA GLY A 218 23.67 -6.23 -14.54
C GLY A 218 23.75 -5.47 -13.23
N GLN A 219 24.66 -4.51 -13.19
CA GLN A 219 24.76 -3.52 -12.11
C GLN A 219 23.64 -2.49 -12.24
N LEU A 220 23.27 -1.89 -11.13
CA LEU A 220 22.31 -0.81 -11.07
C LEU A 220 22.99 0.51 -11.46
N GLU A 221 22.55 1.12 -12.56
CA GLU A 221 23.07 2.39 -13.06
C GLU A 221 22.03 3.48 -12.83
N GLN A 222 22.45 4.57 -12.19
CA GLN A 222 21.57 5.72 -11.96
C GLN A 222 21.68 6.71 -13.11
N HIS A 223 20.55 6.97 -13.80
CA HIS A 223 20.46 7.89 -14.93
C HIS A 223 19.98 9.28 -14.51
N ASN A 224 19.08 9.33 -13.53
CA ASN A 224 18.57 10.57 -12.98
C ASN A 224 18.52 10.50 -11.46
N LYS A 225 18.85 11.60 -10.79
CA LYS A 225 18.65 11.76 -9.35
C LYS A 225 17.32 12.44 -9.11
N ALA A 226 16.64 12.07 -8.04
CA ALA A 226 15.44 12.80 -7.67
C ALA A 226 15.76 14.27 -7.36
N ASP A 227 15.05 15.18 -8.00
CA ASP A 227 15.17 16.62 -7.72
C ASP A 227 14.50 16.98 -6.40
N LYS A 228 13.52 16.18 -5.98
CA LYS A 228 12.76 16.32 -4.74
C LYS A 228 12.85 15.05 -3.93
N GLN A 229 12.94 15.20 -2.63
CA GLN A 229 12.79 14.08 -1.72
C GLN A 229 11.29 13.77 -1.56
N PHE A 230 10.76 12.89 -2.40
CA PHE A 230 9.35 12.49 -2.34
C PHE A 230 9.04 11.63 -1.10
N ILE A 231 10.01 10.87 -0.63
CA ILE A 231 9.91 10.12 0.62
C ILE A 231 10.51 10.99 1.72
N ASP A 232 9.65 11.75 2.41
CA ASP A 232 10.04 12.38 3.66
C ASP A 232 9.73 11.40 4.79
N TYR A 233 10.73 10.62 5.18
CA TYR A 233 10.68 9.79 6.38
C TYR A 233 10.51 10.61 7.67
N SER A 234 10.07 11.85 7.56
CA SER A 234 9.77 12.66 8.73
C SER A 234 8.53 12.06 9.41
N PHE A 235 8.82 11.08 10.23
CA PHE A 235 8.02 10.60 11.36
C PHE A 235 7.25 11.76 12.02
N VAL A 236 7.83 12.94 11.97
CA VAL A 236 7.39 14.18 12.57
C VAL A 236 6.06 14.66 12.01
N LYS A 237 5.86 14.76 10.67
CA LYS A 237 4.64 15.37 10.09
C LYS A 237 3.38 14.53 10.33
N THR A 238 3.47 13.23 10.13
CA THR A 238 2.34 12.32 10.38
C THR A 238 1.97 12.31 11.87
N HIS A 239 2.96 12.33 12.75
CA HIS A 239 2.74 12.41 14.20
C HIS A 239 2.10 13.74 14.60
N TYR A 240 2.53 14.86 14.05
CA TYR A 240 1.89 16.15 14.33
C TYR A 240 0.40 16.16 13.98
N ALA A 241 0.00 15.60 12.85
CA ALA A 241 -1.42 15.55 12.49
C ALA A 241 -2.22 14.65 13.43
N ILE A 242 -1.69 13.48 13.80
CA ILE A 242 -2.34 12.59 14.77
C ILE A 242 -2.41 13.27 16.13
N ILE A 243 -1.30 13.87 16.60
CA ILE A 243 -1.26 14.60 17.88
C ILE A 243 -2.25 15.75 17.86
N THR A 244 -2.34 16.52 16.78
CA THR A 244 -3.29 17.63 16.64
C THR A 244 -4.72 17.13 16.71
N LEU A 245 -5.07 16.10 15.96
CA LEU A 245 -6.42 15.51 15.95
C LEU A 245 -6.80 14.98 17.33
N VAL A 246 -5.91 14.22 17.97
CA VAL A 246 -6.09 13.69 19.32
C VAL A 246 -6.26 14.84 20.32
N SER A 247 -5.42 15.89 20.23
CA SER A 247 -5.47 17.05 21.14
C SER A 247 -6.78 17.81 21.02
N VAL A 248 -7.27 18.05 19.79
CA VAL A 248 -8.58 18.72 19.54
C VAL A 248 -9.72 17.92 20.17
N ILE A 249 -9.73 16.61 20.02
CA ILE A 249 -10.75 15.75 20.65
C ILE A 249 -10.62 15.78 22.17
N LEU A 250 -9.40 15.68 22.71
CA LEU A 250 -9.17 15.74 24.17
C LEU A 250 -9.63 17.08 24.74
N ILE A 251 -9.30 18.21 24.12
CA ILE A 251 -9.77 19.53 24.54
C ILE A 251 -11.31 19.55 24.57
N GLY A 252 -11.96 19.07 23.53
CA GLY A 252 -13.44 18.99 23.48
C GLY A 252 -14.04 18.11 24.58
N LEU A 253 -13.33 17.06 25.03
CA LEU A 253 -13.76 16.21 26.14
C LEU A 253 -13.67 16.91 27.51
N PHE A 254 -12.83 17.93 27.66
CA PHE A 254 -12.63 18.64 28.93
C PHE A 254 -13.41 19.97 29.02
N ILE A 255 -13.91 20.52 27.91
CA ILE A 255 -14.74 21.74 27.92
C ILE A 255 -16.21 21.38 28.23
N PRO A 256 -16.79 21.80 29.38
CA PRO A 256 -18.06 21.29 29.88
C PRO A 256 -19.23 21.42 28.92
N PHE A 257 -19.35 22.55 28.19
CA PHE A 257 -20.50 22.82 27.31
C PHE A 257 -20.46 22.03 25.98
N ILE A 258 -19.27 21.56 25.54
CA ILE A 258 -19.13 20.77 24.32
C ILE A 258 -18.84 19.28 24.55
N THR A 259 -18.52 18.89 25.80
CA THR A 259 -18.15 17.51 26.13
C THR A 259 -19.16 16.48 25.60
N LYS A 260 -20.45 16.74 25.78
CA LYS A 260 -21.52 15.84 25.33
C LYS A 260 -21.49 15.67 23.82
N PHE A 261 -21.35 16.77 23.09
CA PHE A 261 -21.24 16.77 21.62
C PHE A 261 -20.00 15.99 21.19
N THR A 262 -18.83 16.27 21.81
CA THR A 262 -17.57 15.58 21.50
C THR A 262 -17.67 14.07 21.73
N VAL A 263 -18.26 13.63 22.85
CA VAL A 263 -18.45 12.19 23.14
C VAL A 263 -19.31 11.54 22.06
N TYR A 264 -20.42 12.16 21.67
CA TYR A 264 -21.32 11.59 20.67
C TYR A 264 -20.69 11.56 19.29
N THR A 265 -20.05 12.65 18.86
CA THR A 265 -19.33 12.72 17.59
C THR A 265 -18.24 11.67 17.55
N TRP A 266 -17.49 11.48 18.65
CA TRP A 266 -16.47 10.45 18.74
C TRP A 266 -17.06 9.04 18.60
N LEU A 267 -18.12 8.70 19.33
CA LEU A 267 -18.75 7.39 19.26
C LEU A 267 -19.32 7.08 17.86
N VAL A 268 -19.90 8.08 17.19
CA VAL A 268 -20.38 7.93 15.81
C VAL A 268 -19.20 7.79 14.86
N GLY A 269 -18.19 8.66 14.96
CA GLY A 269 -17.01 8.65 14.09
C GLY A 269 -16.26 7.33 14.15
N GLN A 270 -15.98 6.82 15.35
CA GLN A 270 -15.32 5.52 15.47
C GLN A 270 -16.18 4.35 14.96
N SER A 271 -17.50 4.44 15.05
CA SER A 271 -18.38 3.42 14.45
C SER A 271 -18.33 3.44 12.93
N LEU A 272 -18.30 4.62 12.31
CA LEU A 272 -18.14 4.73 10.86
C LEU A 272 -16.80 4.16 10.39
N ILE A 273 -15.72 4.46 11.11
CA ILE A 273 -14.39 3.85 10.85
C ILE A 273 -14.49 2.33 11.02
N GLY A 274 -15.07 1.85 12.11
CA GLY A 274 -15.22 0.41 12.36
C GLY A 274 -16.05 -0.32 11.31
N ILE A 275 -17.12 0.30 10.80
CA ILE A 275 -17.92 -0.23 9.69
C ILE A 275 -17.08 -0.31 8.41
N ALA A 276 -16.29 0.74 8.10
CA ALA A 276 -15.40 0.73 6.95
C ALA A 276 -14.32 -0.36 7.08
N LEU A 277 -13.73 -0.54 8.26
CA LEU A 277 -12.75 -1.61 8.50
C LEU A 277 -13.37 -3.01 8.38
N LEU A 278 -14.58 -3.19 8.90
CA LEU A 278 -15.32 -4.44 8.76
C LEU A 278 -15.64 -4.73 7.28
N PHE A 279 -16.02 -3.70 6.53
CA PHE A 279 -16.22 -3.81 5.08
C PHE A 279 -14.94 -4.22 4.37
N LEU A 280 -13.81 -3.56 4.65
CA LEU A 280 -12.51 -3.91 4.08
C LEU A 280 -12.10 -5.34 4.43
N TRP A 281 -12.36 -5.80 5.64
CA TRP A 281 -12.02 -7.16 6.03
C TRP A 281 -12.90 -8.23 5.38
N VAL A 282 -14.23 -8.02 5.33
CA VAL A 282 -15.19 -9.07 4.97
C VAL A 282 -15.58 -9.03 3.48
N PHE A 283 -15.62 -7.83 2.88
CA PHE A 283 -16.17 -7.61 1.55
C PHE A 283 -15.13 -7.13 0.53
N SER A 284 -13.88 -6.91 0.94
CA SER A 284 -12.82 -6.57 0.00
C SER A 284 -11.82 -7.72 -0.18
N GLU A 285 -11.08 -7.66 -1.29
CA GLU A 285 -10.00 -8.60 -1.62
C GLU A 285 -8.62 -8.04 -1.19
N HIS A 286 -8.58 -6.95 -0.43
CA HIS A 286 -7.34 -6.40 0.10
C HIS A 286 -6.73 -7.32 1.16
N SER A 287 -5.74 -8.11 0.76
CA SER A 287 -5.07 -9.10 1.61
C SER A 287 -4.52 -8.52 2.92
N VAL A 288 -4.06 -7.28 2.88
CA VAL A 288 -3.48 -6.58 4.04
C VAL A 288 -4.50 -6.11 5.08
N ALA A 289 -5.78 -6.02 4.72
CA ALA A 289 -6.84 -5.59 5.63
C ALA A 289 -7.40 -6.74 6.50
N PHE A 290 -6.97 -7.97 6.23
CA PHE A 290 -7.47 -9.16 6.94
C PHE A 290 -7.06 -9.16 8.41
N LEU A 291 -7.97 -9.63 9.28
CA LEU A 291 -7.77 -9.66 10.74
C LEU A 291 -7.33 -8.30 11.31
N ASN A 292 -8.06 -7.25 10.95
CA ASN A 292 -7.74 -5.91 11.40
C ASN A 292 -8.04 -5.72 12.89
N ILE A 293 -6.97 -5.66 13.70
CA ILE A 293 -7.07 -5.47 15.15
C ILE A 293 -7.66 -4.11 15.55
N ASN A 294 -7.63 -3.12 14.65
CA ASN A 294 -8.16 -1.79 14.92
C ASN A 294 -9.70 -1.79 15.05
N LEU A 295 -10.38 -2.89 14.69
CA LEU A 295 -11.79 -3.11 15.05
C LEU A 295 -12.03 -3.18 16.56
N LEU A 296 -11.02 -3.52 17.36
CA LEU A 296 -11.09 -3.45 18.82
C LEU A 296 -11.04 -2.00 19.32
N LEU A 297 -10.31 -1.14 18.59
CA LEU A 297 -10.18 0.29 18.88
C LEU A 297 -11.37 1.08 18.32
N PHE A 298 -11.75 0.82 17.08
CA PHE A 298 -12.87 1.46 16.36
C PHE A 298 -14.01 0.46 16.19
N SER A 299 -14.80 0.27 17.26
CA SER A 299 -15.90 -0.69 17.21
C SER A 299 -17.02 -0.19 16.31
N PRO A 300 -17.52 -0.98 15.33
CA PRO A 300 -18.68 -0.61 14.52
C PRO A 300 -19.95 -0.41 15.34
N LEU A 301 -19.99 -0.92 16.57
CA LEU A 301 -21.14 -0.78 17.48
C LEU A 301 -20.94 0.32 18.52
N ALA A 302 -19.90 1.15 18.43
CA ALA A 302 -19.65 2.16 19.45
C ALA A 302 -20.80 3.18 19.60
N PHE A 303 -21.54 3.50 18.52
CA PHE A 303 -22.67 4.41 18.57
C PHE A 303 -23.79 3.96 19.53
N VAL A 304 -23.94 2.64 19.76
CA VAL A 304 -25.00 2.14 20.67
C VAL A 304 -24.72 2.55 22.13
N PHE A 305 -23.47 2.90 22.47
CA PHE A 305 -23.09 3.40 23.79
C PHE A 305 -23.56 4.84 24.07
N ILE A 306 -24.14 5.52 23.10
CA ILE A 306 -24.93 6.75 23.32
C ILE A 306 -26.10 6.46 24.27
N SER A 307 -26.65 5.25 24.22
CA SER A 307 -27.65 4.79 25.20
C SER A 307 -26.98 4.37 26.51
N ARG A 308 -27.25 5.07 27.59
CA ARG A 308 -26.75 4.74 28.93
C ARG A 308 -27.05 3.31 29.37
N LYS A 309 -28.26 2.82 29.09
CA LYS A 309 -28.67 1.45 29.46
C LYS A 309 -27.75 0.43 28.77
N VAL A 310 -27.48 0.61 27.48
CA VAL A 310 -26.61 -0.26 26.69
C VAL A 310 -25.16 -0.14 27.20
N PHE A 311 -24.66 1.09 27.42
CA PHE A 311 -23.32 1.30 27.96
C PHE A 311 -23.12 0.58 29.29
N HIS A 312 -24.01 0.76 30.26
CA HIS A 312 -23.89 0.12 31.58
C HIS A 312 -23.89 -1.41 31.48
N ARG A 313 -24.62 -1.98 30.54
CA ARG A 313 -24.69 -3.43 30.32
C ARG A 313 -23.39 -3.98 29.69
N PHE A 314 -22.81 -3.25 28.74
CA PHE A 314 -21.68 -3.72 27.92
C PHE A 314 -20.37 -2.95 28.19
N ARG A 315 -20.31 -2.13 29.23
CA ARG A 315 -19.14 -1.30 29.54
C ARG A 315 -17.82 -2.07 29.69
N LEU A 316 -17.89 -3.30 30.20
CA LEU A 316 -16.70 -4.13 30.32
C LEU A 316 -16.19 -4.60 28.96
N VAL A 317 -17.07 -4.88 28.01
CA VAL A 317 -16.68 -5.24 26.64
C VAL A 317 -15.93 -4.07 26.00
N PHE A 318 -16.46 -2.85 26.12
CA PHE A 318 -15.81 -1.63 25.62
C PHE A 318 -14.42 -1.42 26.23
N LEU A 319 -14.28 -1.60 27.55
CA LEU A 319 -13.00 -1.46 28.24
C LEU A 319 -12.01 -2.56 27.84
N LEU A 320 -12.44 -3.82 27.86
CA LEU A 320 -11.60 -4.96 27.57
C LEU A 320 -11.12 -4.98 26.12
N SER A 321 -11.96 -4.54 25.16
CA SER A 321 -11.54 -4.43 23.77
C SER A 321 -10.39 -3.43 23.61
N ASN A 322 -10.43 -2.28 24.31
CA ASN A 322 -9.35 -1.30 24.27
C ASN A 322 -8.06 -1.82 24.95
N ILE A 323 -8.18 -2.52 26.06
CA ILE A 323 -7.03 -3.13 26.73
C ILE A 323 -6.39 -4.20 25.83
N LEU A 324 -7.22 -5.06 25.24
CA LEU A 324 -6.72 -6.08 24.29
C LEU A 324 -6.06 -5.43 23.08
N TRP A 325 -6.64 -4.34 22.54
CA TRP A 325 -6.01 -3.62 21.45
C TRP A 325 -4.63 -3.10 21.84
N ILE A 326 -4.45 -2.50 23.04
CA ILE A 326 -3.14 -2.02 23.52
C ILE A 326 -2.14 -3.16 23.56
N ILE A 327 -2.52 -4.30 24.11
CA ILE A 327 -1.64 -5.48 24.20
C ILE A 327 -1.19 -5.91 22.81
N LEU A 328 -2.13 -6.04 21.86
CA LEU A 328 -1.82 -6.43 20.47
C LEU A 328 -0.98 -5.36 19.75
N ALA A 329 -1.27 -4.08 19.95
CA ALA A 329 -0.52 -2.98 19.37
C ALA A 329 0.95 -2.95 19.85
N LEU A 330 1.20 -3.31 21.12
CA LEU A 330 2.56 -3.48 21.65
C LEU A 330 3.30 -4.62 20.93
N PHE A 331 2.64 -5.76 20.70
CA PHE A 331 3.24 -6.88 19.98
C PHE A 331 3.53 -6.57 18.51
N LEU A 332 2.66 -5.77 17.86
CA LEU A 332 2.81 -5.40 16.46
C LEU A 332 3.61 -4.10 16.26
N THR A 333 4.15 -3.51 17.32
CA THR A 333 4.86 -2.22 17.28
C THR A 333 4.05 -1.08 16.65
N ASN A 334 2.71 -1.18 16.70
CA ASN A 334 1.80 -0.18 16.13
C ASN A 334 1.40 0.88 17.18
N PHE A 335 2.23 1.90 17.36
CA PHE A 335 2.00 2.95 18.35
C PHE A 335 1.23 4.16 17.81
N TYR A 336 1.01 4.25 16.52
CA TYR A 336 0.42 5.42 15.88
C TYR A 336 -1.00 5.76 16.37
N LEU A 337 -1.76 4.74 16.74
CA LEU A 337 -3.16 4.90 17.14
C LEU A 337 -3.35 4.96 18.68
N ILE A 338 -2.27 4.98 19.46
CA ILE A 338 -2.35 4.91 20.93
C ILE A 338 -3.13 6.10 21.52
N GLY A 339 -3.06 7.28 20.88
CA GLY A 339 -3.82 8.46 21.28
C GLY A 339 -5.34 8.25 21.20
N PHE A 340 -5.81 7.49 20.23
CA PHE A 340 -7.24 7.17 20.10
C PHE A 340 -7.72 6.20 21.18
N SER A 341 -6.85 5.29 21.63
CA SER A 341 -7.14 4.44 22.78
C SER A 341 -7.27 5.26 24.07
N LEU A 342 -6.42 6.26 24.26
CA LEU A 342 -6.55 7.20 25.38
C LEU A 342 -7.89 7.95 25.34
N ILE A 343 -8.32 8.40 24.18
CA ILE A 343 -9.65 9.04 24.02
C ILE A 343 -10.75 8.07 24.45
N ASN A 344 -10.70 6.81 24.06
CA ASN A 344 -11.68 5.80 24.46
C ASN A 344 -11.73 5.61 25.98
N PHE A 345 -10.61 5.60 26.69
CA PHE A 345 -10.61 5.54 28.15
C PHE A 345 -11.25 6.77 28.79
N ILE A 346 -10.99 7.97 28.27
CA ILE A 346 -11.61 9.20 28.76
C ILE A 346 -13.12 9.21 28.49
N VAL A 347 -13.53 8.80 27.30
CA VAL A 347 -14.95 8.66 26.95
C VAL A 347 -15.64 7.62 27.85
N PHE A 348 -14.99 6.47 28.11
CA PHE A 348 -15.49 5.48 29.05
C PHE A 348 -15.71 6.09 30.45
N HIS A 349 -14.75 6.84 30.97
CA HIS A 349 -14.87 7.52 32.25
C HIS A 349 -16.01 8.54 32.24
N ARG A 350 -16.11 9.36 31.18
CA ARG A 350 -17.19 10.35 31.02
C ARG A 350 -18.59 9.69 30.99
N LEU A 351 -18.74 8.60 30.27
CA LEU A 351 -20.02 7.85 30.22
C LEU A 351 -20.36 7.18 31.56
N ARG A 352 -19.35 6.79 32.36
CA ARG A 352 -19.56 6.12 33.65
C ARG A 352 -19.93 7.08 34.78
N PHE A 353 -19.24 8.22 34.89
CA PHE A 353 -19.28 9.04 36.11
C PHE A 353 -20.03 10.36 35.95
N THR A 354 -20.34 10.81 34.76
CA THR A 354 -21.03 12.09 34.61
C THR A 354 -22.53 11.96 34.64
N SER A 355 -23.14 12.62 35.65
CA SER A 355 -24.53 13.06 35.66
C SER A 355 -24.86 14.10 34.56
N VAL A 356 -23.91 14.34 33.63
CA VAL A 356 -24.03 15.31 32.52
C VAL A 356 -25.27 15.07 31.66
N PHE A 357 -25.90 13.90 31.77
CA PHE A 357 -27.09 13.51 31.03
C PHE A 357 -28.38 13.45 31.89
N ALA A 358 -28.24 13.64 33.17
CA ALA A 358 -29.42 13.82 34.01
C ALA A 358 -29.81 15.30 33.94
N GLY A 359 -30.75 15.63 33.08
CA GLY A 359 -31.57 16.79 33.38
C GLY A 359 -32.11 16.61 34.80
N LYS A 360 -31.71 17.45 35.75
CA LYS A 360 -32.38 17.58 37.00
C LYS A 360 -33.84 17.91 36.68
N ALA A 361 -34.72 16.94 36.74
CA ALA A 361 -36.09 17.24 37.09
C ALA A 361 -36.02 17.88 38.48
N ILE A 362 -36.05 19.20 38.55
CA ILE A 362 -36.34 19.92 39.77
C ILE A 362 -37.78 19.56 40.07
N GLN A 363 -38.02 18.53 40.88
CA GLN A 363 -39.24 18.44 41.66
C GLN A 363 -39.13 19.58 42.68
N LYS A 364 -39.85 20.66 42.38
CA LYS A 364 -40.30 21.58 43.41
C LYS A 364 -41.56 20.97 44.03
N ASP A 365 -41.44 20.53 45.23
CA ASP A 365 -42.57 20.46 46.17
C ASP A 365 -42.97 21.84 46.59
#